data_c3b6fe563013ad8aef5c8d97496a7158
#
_entry.id   c3b6fe563013ad8aef5c8d97496a7158
#
_cell.length_a   1.000
_cell.length_b   1.000
_cell.length_c   1.000
_cell.angle_alpha   90.00
_cell.angle_beta   90.00
_cell.angle_gamma   90.00
#
_symmetry.space_group_name_H-M   'P 1'
#
loop_
_entity.id
_entity.type
_entity.pdbx_description
1 polymer ?
#
loop_
_entity_poly.entity_id
_entity_poly.type
_entity_poly.pdbx_seq_one_letter_code
_entity_poly.pdbx_strand_id
1 'polypeptide(L)'
;MTVRESTFYGFANPVDPRPEEMQAWAYHPEAVPIDAMPGDWDLLISGDVLAPTLFELAMDRQCPARRFALHCMYIYAADGVRQNATGLRKRRLKKFVERAEEVGDEPMAIWAHNCRVLMSRPETFDYSDWIEGGLVRHPRRLGMFGR
;
A
#
# COMPACT_ATOMS: atom_id res chain seq x y z
N MET A 1 32.97 3.21 9.54
CA MET A 1 32.41 2.73 9.23
C MET A 1 31.42 2.52 9.76
N THR A 2 30.83 2.36 9.50
CA THR A 2 29.88 2.28 9.95
C THR A 2 29.38 1.17 10.16
N VAL A 3 29.04 0.84 10.86
CA VAL A 3 28.62 -0.21 11.08
C VAL A 3 27.41 -0.36 10.83
N ARG A 4 27.03 -1.04 10.48
CA ARG A 4 25.92 -1.21 10.23
C ARG A 4 25.36 -1.67 11.28
N GLU A 5 24.54 -1.26 11.72
CA GLU A 5 23.98 -1.62 12.67
C GLU A 5 23.32 -2.72 12.49
N SER A 6 23.17 -3.51 13.22
CA SER A 6 22.52 -4.59 13.06
C SER A 6 21.40 -4.42 12.60
N THR A 7 21.10 -4.92 11.75
CA THR A 7 19.94 -4.67 11.14
C THR A 7 19.12 -5.88 11.22
N PHE A 8 17.83 -5.74 11.22
CA PHE A 8 16.92 -6.84 11.16
C PHE A 8 16.73 -7.09 9.68
N TYR A 9 17.48 -8.03 9.15
CA TYR A 9 17.34 -8.39 7.73
C TYR A 9 17.49 -7.20 6.80
N GLY A 10 18.40 -6.31 7.11
CA GLY A 10 18.61 -5.15 6.24
C GLY A 10 17.88 -3.91 6.67
N PHE A 11 17.02 -4.00 7.69
CA PHE A 11 16.31 -2.84 8.19
C PHE A 11 16.95 -2.42 9.50
N ALA A 12 17.29 -1.15 9.62
CA ALA A 12 17.77 -0.64 10.89
C ALA A 12 16.67 -0.73 11.93
N ASN A 13 15.44 -0.46 11.52
CA ASN A 13 14.29 -0.60 12.40
C ASN A 13 13.10 -1.04 11.53
N PRO A 14 12.74 -2.31 11.56
CA PRO A 14 11.68 -2.80 10.67
C PRO A 14 10.31 -2.20 10.92
N VAL A 15 10.06 -1.63 12.11
CA VAL A 15 8.76 -0.99 12.33
C VAL A 15 8.76 0.45 11.87
N ASP A 16 9.90 0.96 11.44
CA ASP A 16 10.00 2.32 10.91
C ASP A 16 11.04 2.32 9.80
N PRO A 17 10.79 1.57 8.71
CA PRO A 17 11.80 1.43 7.67
C PRO A 17 11.95 2.70 6.87
N ARG A 18 13.14 2.87 6.31
CA ARG A 18 13.36 4.01 5.43
C ARG A 18 12.97 3.62 4.00
N PRO A 19 12.65 4.61 3.18
CA PRO A 19 12.24 4.32 1.79
C PRO A 19 13.23 3.46 1.03
N GLU A 20 14.53 3.73 1.17
CA GLU A 20 15.52 2.94 0.44
C GLU A 20 15.60 1.50 0.95
N GLU A 21 15.32 1.29 2.23
CA GLU A 21 15.28 -0.07 2.77
C GLU A 21 14.08 -0.82 2.21
N MET A 22 12.95 -0.16 2.10
CA MET A 22 11.78 -0.79 1.51
C MET A 22 12.01 -1.14 0.05
N GLN A 23 12.67 -0.24 -0.70
CA GLN A 23 12.96 -0.53 -2.09
C GLN A 23 13.89 -1.73 -2.21
N ALA A 24 14.93 -1.79 -1.40
CA ALA A 24 15.86 -2.91 -1.44
C ALA A 24 15.16 -4.22 -1.15
N TRP A 25 14.32 -4.23 -0.11
CA TRP A 25 13.59 -5.45 0.24
C TRP A 25 12.63 -5.86 -0.86
N ALA A 26 11.93 -4.90 -1.45
CA ALA A 26 10.86 -5.21 -2.40
C ALA A 26 11.37 -5.90 -3.65
N TYR A 27 12.62 -5.66 -4.02
CA TYR A 27 13.17 -6.31 -5.20
C TYR A 27 13.88 -7.62 -4.88
N HIS A 28 14.02 -7.97 -3.59
CA HIS A 28 14.58 -9.24 -3.18
C HIS A 28 13.81 -9.79 -1.97
N PRO A 29 12.48 -9.89 -2.08
CA PRO A 29 11.69 -10.27 -0.90
C PRO A 29 11.91 -11.73 -0.48
N GLU A 30 12.48 -12.54 -1.37
CA GLU A 30 12.72 -13.92 -1.00
C GLU A 30 13.79 -14.03 0.08
N ALA A 31 14.61 -13.01 0.25
CA ALA A 31 15.64 -13.05 1.28
C ALA A 31 15.04 -12.94 2.67
N VAL A 32 13.90 -12.26 2.80
CA VAL A 32 13.24 -12.09 4.09
C VAL A 32 11.75 -12.17 3.85
N PRO A 33 11.16 -13.32 4.08
CA PRO A 33 9.71 -13.45 3.85
C PRO A 33 8.93 -12.51 4.74
N ILE A 34 7.76 -12.12 4.28
CA ILE A 34 6.91 -11.24 5.06
C ILE A 34 6.62 -11.83 6.43
N ASP A 35 6.49 -13.16 6.52
CA ASP A 35 6.19 -13.79 7.80
C ASP A 35 7.30 -13.57 8.83
N ALA A 36 8.50 -13.25 8.42
CA ALA A 36 9.60 -13.00 9.34
C ALA A 36 9.59 -11.58 9.88
N MET A 37 8.76 -10.71 9.31
CA MET A 37 8.70 -9.33 9.76
C MET A 37 7.84 -9.20 11.00
N PRO A 38 7.90 -8.08 11.70
CA PRO A 38 7.05 -7.88 12.88
C PRO A 38 5.59 -8.09 12.55
N GLY A 39 4.82 -8.52 13.55
CA GLY A 39 3.39 -8.71 13.35
C GLY A 39 2.72 -7.44 12.90
N ASP A 40 1.77 -7.57 12.00
CA ASP A 40 1.05 -6.42 11.45
C ASP A 40 1.97 -5.43 10.74
N TRP A 41 3.04 -5.96 10.13
CA TRP A 41 3.99 -5.10 9.42
C TRP A 41 3.31 -4.26 8.35
N ASP A 42 2.34 -4.84 7.65
CA ASP A 42 1.59 -4.12 6.64
C ASP A 42 0.88 -2.89 7.23
N LEU A 43 0.33 -3.02 8.42
CA LEU A 43 -0.33 -1.90 9.06
C LEU A 43 0.68 -0.87 9.55
N LEU A 44 1.82 -1.33 10.03
CA LEU A 44 2.82 -0.43 10.58
C LEU A 44 3.42 0.48 9.52
N ILE A 45 3.59 -0.03 8.31
CA ILE A 45 4.31 0.73 7.30
C ILE A 45 3.40 1.47 6.32
N SER A 46 2.08 1.30 6.42
CA SER A 46 1.17 1.89 5.44
C SER A 46 0.74 3.29 5.84
N GLY A 47 1.71 4.14 6.15
CA GLY A 47 1.44 5.51 6.54
C GLY A 47 2.00 6.52 5.56
N ASP A 48 1.92 7.79 5.91
CA ASP A 48 2.29 8.86 5.00
C ASP A 48 3.75 8.84 4.60
N VAL A 49 4.64 8.41 5.49
CA VAL A 49 6.07 8.47 5.21
C VAL A 49 6.45 7.53 4.07
N LEU A 50 5.91 6.32 4.09
CA LEU A 50 6.28 5.34 3.08
C LEU A 50 5.31 5.27 1.91
N ALA A 51 4.19 5.98 1.97
CA ALA A 51 3.19 5.88 0.90
C ALA A 51 3.77 6.16 -0.49
N PRO A 52 4.60 7.19 -0.68
CA PRO A 52 5.15 7.40 -2.02
C PRO A 52 6.00 6.22 -2.51
N THR A 53 6.80 5.64 -1.62
CA THR A 53 7.61 4.48 -1.99
C THR A 53 6.74 3.28 -2.29
N LEU A 54 5.76 3.01 -1.43
CA LEU A 54 4.86 1.87 -1.64
C LEU A 54 4.08 2.04 -2.94
N PHE A 55 3.68 3.28 -3.25
CA PHE A 55 2.95 3.52 -4.49
C PHE A 55 3.84 3.20 -5.70
N GLU A 56 5.10 3.66 -5.70
CA GLU A 56 5.97 3.38 -6.83
C GLU A 56 6.24 1.89 -6.98
N LEU A 57 6.38 1.17 -5.87
CA LEU A 57 6.56 -0.28 -5.93
C LEU A 57 5.32 -0.96 -6.49
N ALA A 58 4.14 -0.49 -6.11
CA ALA A 58 2.89 -1.06 -6.62
C ALA A 58 2.71 -0.76 -8.11
N MET A 59 3.24 0.38 -8.57
CA MET A 59 3.15 0.73 -9.98
C MET A 59 4.14 -0.04 -10.86
N ASP A 60 5.17 -0.63 -10.25
CA ASP A 60 6.22 -1.28 -11.02
C ASP A 60 5.84 -2.73 -11.29
N ARG A 61 5.52 -3.03 -12.55
CA ARG A 61 5.10 -4.38 -12.92
C ARG A 61 6.19 -5.41 -12.71
N GLN A 62 7.45 -4.98 -12.60
CA GLN A 62 8.55 -5.91 -12.42
C GLN A 62 8.91 -6.12 -10.96
N CYS A 63 8.29 -5.41 -10.06
CA CYS A 63 8.62 -5.53 -8.64
C CYS A 63 8.10 -6.85 -8.06
N PRO A 64 8.96 -7.70 -7.53
CA PRO A 64 8.49 -8.97 -6.98
C PRO A 64 7.53 -8.84 -5.81
N ALA A 65 7.66 -7.77 -5.02
CA ALA A 65 6.78 -7.56 -3.88
C ALA A 65 5.63 -6.62 -4.22
N ARG A 66 5.32 -6.48 -5.50
CA ARG A 66 4.29 -5.55 -5.94
C ARG A 66 2.95 -5.77 -5.26
N ARG A 67 2.58 -7.04 -5.11
CA ARG A 67 1.28 -7.37 -4.54
C ARG A 67 1.19 -6.91 -3.09
N PHE A 68 2.28 -7.06 -2.35
CA PHE A 68 2.31 -6.57 -0.98
C PHE A 68 2.24 -5.05 -0.93
N ALA A 69 2.97 -4.38 -1.83
CA ALA A 69 2.92 -2.91 -1.90
C ALA A 69 1.51 -2.43 -2.23
N LEU A 70 0.83 -3.12 -3.14
CA LEU A 70 -0.54 -2.77 -3.48
C LEU A 70 -1.46 -2.97 -2.28
N HIS A 71 -1.26 -4.06 -1.54
CA HIS A 71 -2.03 -4.29 -0.32
C HIS A 71 -1.86 -3.13 0.66
N CYS A 72 -0.63 -2.65 0.82
CA CYS A 72 -0.37 -1.51 1.69
C CYS A 72 -1.06 -0.24 1.19
N MET A 73 -1.17 -0.08 -0.13
CA MET A 73 -1.87 1.09 -0.66
C MET A 73 -3.39 1.01 -0.42
N TYR A 74 -3.95 -0.20 -0.38
CA TYR A 74 -5.35 -0.34 0.04
C TYR A 74 -5.53 0.07 1.50
N ILE A 75 -4.60 -0.32 2.37
CA ILE A 75 -4.65 0.07 3.77
C ILE A 75 -4.52 1.58 3.90
N TYR A 76 -3.57 2.16 3.17
CA TYR A 76 -3.33 3.60 3.20
C TYR A 76 -4.60 4.37 2.81
N ALA A 77 -5.26 3.92 1.75
CA ALA A 77 -6.47 4.58 1.28
C ALA A 77 -7.60 4.48 2.31
N ALA A 78 -7.78 3.28 2.87
CA ALA A 78 -8.84 3.08 3.84
C ALA A 78 -8.65 3.95 5.07
N ASP A 79 -7.41 4.01 5.56
CA ASP A 79 -7.14 4.83 6.74
C ASP A 79 -7.34 6.30 6.44
N GLY A 80 -6.95 6.74 5.26
CA GLY A 80 -7.12 8.14 4.89
C GLY A 80 -8.57 8.57 4.81
N VAL A 81 -9.43 7.66 4.36
CA VAL A 81 -10.85 7.98 4.23
C VAL A 81 -11.56 7.82 5.57
N ARG A 82 -11.30 6.72 6.28
CA ARG A 82 -12.03 6.45 7.51
C ARG A 82 -11.72 7.40 8.62
N GLN A 83 -10.47 7.81 8.75
CA GLN A 83 -10.12 8.66 9.85
C GLN A 83 -10.54 10.10 9.61
N ASN A 84 -10.91 10.40 8.38
CA ASN A 84 -11.33 11.76 8.05
C ASN A 84 -10.34 12.73 8.64
N ALA A 85 -9.07 12.33 8.57
CA ALA A 85 -8.10 13.00 9.35
C ALA A 85 -7.85 14.38 8.84
N THR A 86 -7.01 14.53 7.89
CA THR A 86 -6.70 15.86 7.44
C THR A 86 -6.96 15.92 5.96
N GLY A 87 -7.25 17.10 5.49
CA GLY A 87 -7.37 17.29 4.05
C GLY A 87 -6.08 16.95 3.34
N LEU A 88 -4.95 17.02 4.04
CA LEU A 88 -3.66 16.71 3.43
C LEU A 88 -3.58 15.24 3.00
N ARG A 89 -3.96 14.31 3.87
CA ARG A 89 -3.91 12.90 3.49
C ARG A 89 -4.87 12.61 2.34
N LYS A 90 -6.05 13.20 2.36
CA LYS A 90 -6.99 13.00 1.25
C LYS A 90 -6.45 13.56 -0.06
N ARG A 91 -5.79 14.72 -0.01
CA ARG A 91 -5.20 15.29 -1.22
C ARG A 91 -4.07 14.41 -1.74
N ARG A 92 -3.27 13.84 -0.85
CA ARG A 92 -2.20 12.95 -1.27
C ARG A 92 -2.75 11.68 -1.91
N LEU A 93 -3.78 11.11 -1.29
CA LEU A 93 -4.43 9.93 -1.83
C LEU A 93 -4.99 10.24 -3.22
N LYS A 94 -5.63 11.39 -3.37
CA LYS A 94 -6.20 11.75 -4.65
C LYS A 94 -5.13 11.83 -5.74
N LYS A 95 -3.95 12.34 -5.41
CA LYS A 95 -2.88 12.41 -6.40
C LYS A 95 -2.39 11.03 -6.79
N PHE A 96 -2.27 10.12 -5.85
CA PHE A 96 -1.91 8.74 -6.18
C PHE A 96 -2.98 8.12 -7.09
N VAL A 97 -4.24 8.35 -6.77
CA VAL A 97 -5.34 7.80 -7.56
C VAL A 97 -5.29 8.35 -9.00
N GLU A 98 -5.08 9.65 -9.14
CA GLU A 98 -5.01 10.26 -10.47
C GLU A 98 -3.84 9.69 -11.27
N ARG A 99 -2.70 9.48 -10.62
CA ARG A 99 -1.56 8.92 -11.31
C ARG A 99 -1.82 7.49 -11.75
N ALA A 100 -2.45 6.69 -10.88
CA ALA A 100 -2.78 5.32 -11.22
C ALA A 100 -3.78 5.27 -12.37
N GLU A 101 -4.72 6.20 -12.41
CA GLU A 101 -5.67 6.25 -13.52
C GLU A 101 -4.98 6.64 -14.81
N GLU A 102 -3.96 7.50 -14.70
CA GLU A 102 -3.31 8.00 -15.91
C GLU A 102 -2.34 7.00 -16.51
N VAL A 103 -1.53 6.37 -15.70
CA VAL A 103 -0.48 5.51 -16.24
C VAL A 103 -0.39 4.14 -15.58
N GLY A 104 -1.31 3.78 -14.72
CA GLY A 104 -1.27 2.48 -14.07
C GLY A 104 -1.77 1.38 -14.97
N ASP A 105 -1.31 0.16 -14.71
CA ASP A 105 -1.85 -1.01 -15.41
C ASP A 105 -3.13 -1.46 -14.71
N GLU A 106 -3.65 -2.63 -15.09
CA GLU A 106 -4.97 -3.03 -14.62
C GLU A 106 -5.08 -3.11 -13.08
N PRO A 107 -4.16 -3.75 -12.35
CA PRO A 107 -4.31 -3.77 -10.90
C PRO A 107 -4.35 -2.37 -10.29
N MET A 108 -3.58 -1.44 -10.85
CA MET A 108 -3.57 -0.08 -10.32
C MET A 108 -4.82 0.68 -10.73
N ALA A 109 -5.34 0.41 -11.92
CA ALA A 109 -6.60 1.04 -12.35
C ALA A 109 -7.76 0.55 -11.47
N ILE A 110 -7.75 -0.73 -11.10
CA ILE A 110 -8.77 -1.26 -10.20
C ILE A 110 -8.65 -0.60 -8.83
N TRP A 111 -7.42 -0.50 -8.32
CA TRP A 111 -7.20 0.17 -7.04
C TRP A 111 -7.73 1.60 -7.06
N ALA A 112 -7.41 2.33 -8.14
CA ALA A 112 -7.86 3.72 -8.26
C ALA A 112 -9.38 3.81 -8.29
N HIS A 113 -10.02 2.92 -9.03
CA HIS A 113 -11.47 2.89 -9.08
C HIS A 113 -12.05 2.63 -7.69
N ASN A 114 -11.50 1.64 -6.99
CA ASN A 114 -12.00 1.30 -5.66
C ASN A 114 -11.80 2.45 -4.68
N CYS A 115 -10.69 3.18 -4.80
CA CYS A 115 -10.47 4.34 -3.96
C CYS A 115 -11.50 5.43 -4.24
N ARG A 116 -11.85 5.62 -5.50
CA ARG A 116 -12.87 6.62 -5.84
C ARG A 116 -14.22 6.26 -5.22
N VAL A 117 -14.58 4.99 -5.28
CA VAL A 117 -15.83 4.55 -4.67
C VAL A 117 -15.79 4.79 -3.16
N LEU A 118 -14.69 4.42 -2.52
CA LEU A 118 -14.58 4.60 -1.07
C LEU A 118 -14.63 6.07 -0.69
N MET A 119 -13.94 6.93 -1.45
CA MET A 119 -13.95 8.35 -1.15
C MET A 119 -15.34 8.97 -1.29
N SER A 120 -16.12 8.51 -2.28
CA SER A 120 -17.44 9.08 -2.48
C SER A 120 -18.49 8.43 -1.58
N ARG A 121 -18.27 7.19 -1.17
CA ARG A 121 -19.20 6.50 -0.29
C ARG A 121 -18.44 5.76 0.80
N PRO A 122 -17.96 6.48 1.83
CA PRO A 122 -17.15 5.86 2.88
C PRO A 122 -17.84 4.68 3.58
N GLU A 123 -19.16 4.64 3.56
CA GLU A 123 -19.88 3.54 4.20
C GLU A 123 -19.67 2.21 3.47
N THR A 124 -19.08 2.21 2.28
CA THR A 124 -18.80 0.96 1.59
C THR A 124 -17.56 0.27 2.11
N PHE A 125 -16.87 0.88 3.08
CA PHE A 125 -15.67 0.26 3.64
C PHE A 125 -16.01 -1.11 4.22
N ASP A 126 -15.15 -2.08 3.93
CA ASP A 126 -15.26 -3.42 4.49
C ASP A 126 -13.87 -3.84 4.96
N TYR A 127 -13.74 -4.20 6.22
CA TYR A 127 -12.44 -4.48 6.81
C TYR A 127 -11.71 -5.62 6.08
N SER A 128 -12.43 -6.70 5.78
CA SER A 128 -11.80 -7.83 5.09
C SER A 128 -11.26 -7.44 3.73
N ASP A 129 -12.00 -6.61 3.01
CA ASP A 129 -11.58 -6.18 1.68
C ASP A 129 -10.36 -5.27 1.73
N TRP A 130 -10.42 -4.25 2.58
CA TRP A 130 -9.43 -3.19 2.54
C TRP A 130 -8.21 -3.46 3.41
N ILE A 131 -8.42 -3.98 4.59
CA ILE A 131 -7.33 -4.13 5.55
C ILE A 131 -6.74 -5.54 5.51
N GLU A 132 -7.58 -6.54 5.35
CA GLU A 132 -7.09 -7.90 5.35
C GLU A 132 -6.72 -8.43 3.97
N GLY A 133 -6.75 -7.56 2.98
CA GLY A 133 -6.24 -7.93 1.66
C GLY A 133 -7.24 -8.60 0.75
N GLY A 134 -8.54 -8.55 1.09
CA GLY A 134 -9.53 -9.21 0.23
C GLY A 134 -9.55 -8.70 -1.19
N LEU A 135 -9.42 -7.39 -1.37
CA LEU A 135 -9.44 -6.83 -2.73
C LEU A 135 -8.18 -7.17 -3.52
N VAL A 136 -7.08 -7.45 -2.82
CA VAL A 136 -5.87 -7.85 -3.51
C VAL A 136 -5.93 -9.32 -3.89
N ARG A 137 -6.47 -10.16 -2.98
CA ARG A 137 -6.57 -11.59 -3.27
C ARG A 137 -7.63 -11.90 -4.29
N HIS A 138 -8.73 -11.16 -4.28
CA HIS A 138 -9.84 -11.37 -5.20
C HIS A 138 -10.16 -10.04 -5.85
N PRO A 139 -9.36 -9.63 -6.82
CA PRO A 139 -9.53 -8.29 -7.42
C PRO A 139 -10.93 -8.14 -8.01
N ARG A 140 -11.59 -7.08 -7.62
CA ARG A 140 -12.87 -6.73 -8.20
C ARG A 140 -13.04 -5.23 -8.08
N ARG A 141 -13.88 -4.67 -8.90
CA ARG A 141 -14.14 -3.25 -8.84
C ARG A 141 -15.40 -3.02 -8.04
N LEU A 142 -15.26 -2.33 -6.92
CA LEU A 142 -16.40 -2.06 -6.08
C LEU A 142 -17.39 -1.18 -6.84
N GLY A 143 -18.66 -1.43 -6.61
CA GLY A 143 -19.68 -0.62 -7.26
C GLY A 143 -19.93 -0.92 -8.73
N MET A 144 -19.10 -1.80 -9.33
CA MET A 144 -19.28 -2.07 -10.73
C MET A 144 -20.56 -2.84 -11.01
N PHE A 145 -21.01 -3.61 -10.04
CA PHE A 145 -22.13 -4.37 -10.32
C PHE A 145 -23.24 -3.83 -9.61
N GLY A 146 -23.15 -2.73 -9.28
CA GLY A 146 -24.12 -2.11 -8.73
C GLY A 146 -25.33 -2.70 -8.58
N ARG A 147 -25.37 -3.47 -8.72
CA ARG A 147 -26.37 -3.91 -8.76
C ARG A 147 -26.79 -4.14 -7.94
#